data_54c5cf5eb4d9bfd57017b7d913e85108
#
_entry.id   54c5cf5eb4d9bfd57017b7d913e85108
#
_cell.length_a   1.000
_cell.length_b   1.000
_cell.length_c   1.000
_cell.angle_alpha   90.00
_cell.angle_beta   90.00
_cell.angle_gamma   90.00
#
_symmetry.space_group_name_H-M   'P 1'
#
loop_
_entity.id
_entity.type
_entity.pdbx_description
1 polymer ?
#
loop_
_entity_poly.entity_id
_entity_poly.type
_entity_poly.pdbx_seq_one_letter_code
_entity_poly.pdbx_strand_id
1 'polypeptide(L)'
;MRSAIVAVGDELLSGFTLDTNSHWLAERLRLLGYPLKRVAAVRDRQEHIVEELRRDLEDGEIEVVLCCGGLGPTPDDRTFAAVAACLGRELVIQPDVRRRIERRVQRMHEAGLLDSADVTEANLRMARIPDGASAVFHNRRGMAPGALYEVNGKRLFVLPGVPLELKGIFTEEIEPEHLAGRRAAAVRELRFDFAVEARFYPLMRELESSHPNVSVGSYPNFETKELVIRCLGEEPAEVEAVADILRRRVAALGMSPRQRRL
;
A
#
# COMPACT_ATOMS: atom_id res chain seq x y z
N MET A 1 -12.88 -9.15 2.09
CA MET A 1 -12.24 -8.71 0.81
C MET A 1 -10.92 -8.04 1.13
N ARG A 2 -9.91 -8.23 0.28
CA ARG A 2 -8.52 -7.89 0.54
C ARG A 2 -7.99 -6.90 -0.49
N SER A 3 -6.77 -6.45 -0.31
CA SER A 3 -6.05 -5.59 -1.25
C SER A 3 -4.74 -6.21 -1.73
N ALA A 4 -4.18 -5.68 -2.82
CA ALA A 4 -2.87 -6.02 -3.34
C ALA A 4 -2.08 -4.76 -3.71
N ILE A 5 -0.76 -4.86 -3.67
CA ILE A 5 0.15 -3.80 -4.11
C ILE A 5 1.09 -4.37 -5.17
N VAL A 6 1.23 -3.66 -6.28
CA VAL A 6 2.25 -3.85 -7.31
C VAL A 6 3.19 -2.66 -7.24
N ALA A 7 4.39 -2.87 -6.72
CA ALA A 7 5.46 -1.88 -6.65
C ALA A 7 6.35 -1.99 -7.90
N VAL A 8 6.44 -0.93 -8.67
CA VAL A 8 7.17 -0.88 -9.95
C VAL A 8 8.45 -0.09 -9.75
N GLY A 9 9.60 -0.71 -10.04
CA GLY A 9 10.91 -0.07 -9.96
C GLY A 9 12.06 -1.08 -10.04
N ASP A 10 12.94 -0.93 -11.00
CA ASP A 10 14.18 -1.72 -11.12
C ASP A 10 15.08 -1.53 -9.89
N GLU A 11 15.09 -0.32 -9.29
CA GLU A 11 15.86 0.04 -8.09
C GLU A 11 15.41 -0.74 -6.84
N LEU A 12 14.13 -1.11 -6.77
CA LEU A 12 13.61 -1.93 -5.67
C LEU A 12 14.20 -3.34 -5.73
N LEU A 13 14.19 -3.94 -6.93
CA LEU A 13 14.70 -5.29 -7.16
C LEU A 13 16.22 -5.38 -7.18
N SER A 14 16.91 -4.26 -7.45
CA SER A 14 18.37 -4.17 -7.41
C SER A 14 18.91 -3.83 -6.02
N GLY A 15 18.03 -3.57 -5.04
CA GLY A 15 18.42 -3.25 -3.67
C GLY A 15 18.99 -1.83 -3.48
N PHE A 16 18.89 -0.96 -4.48
CA PHE A 16 19.32 0.44 -4.35
C PHE A 16 18.36 1.26 -3.51
N THR A 17 17.07 0.92 -3.55
CA THR A 17 16.01 1.63 -2.83
C THR A 17 15.18 0.67 -2.01
N LEU A 18 14.93 1.02 -0.74
CA LEU A 18 13.99 0.29 0.11
C LEU A 18 12.55 0.65 -0.27
N ASP A 19 11.70 -0.36 -0.48
CA ASP A 19 10.27 -0.17 -0.70
C ASP A 19 9.55 0.30 0.58
N THR A 20 9.62 1.59 0.83
CA THR A 20 8.91 2.23 1.95
C THR A 20 7.45 2.51 1.61
N ASN A 21 7.09 2.54 0.33
CA ASN A 21 5.72 2.79 -0.13
C ASN A 21 4.80 1.60 0.20
N SER A 22 5.19 0.39 -0.16
CA SER A 22 4.38 -0.80 0.14
C SER A 22 4.21 -1.01 1.64
N HIS A 23 5.25 -0.78 2.44
CA HIS A 23 5.15 -0.85 3.89
C HIS A 23 4.13 0.15 4.45
N TRP A 24 4.22 1.41 4.04
CA TRP A 24 3.32 2.46 4.49
C TRP A 24 1.87 2.21 4.03
N LEU A 25 1.68 1.83 2.76
CA LEU A 25 0.35 1.49 2.23
C LEU A 25 -0.27 0.29 2.94
N ALA A 26 0.53 -0.74 3.27
CA ALA A 26 0.08 -1.90 4.03
C ALA A 26 -0.50 -1.51 5.39
N GLU A 27 0.18 -0.60 6.09
CA GLU A 27 -0.30 -0.07 7.37
C GLU A 27 -1.60 0.72 7.19
N ARG A 28 -1.65 1.65 6.22
CA ARG A 28 -2.85 2.48 5.96
C ARG A 28 -4.04 1.63 5.55
N LEU A 29 -3.85 0.72 4.59
CA LEU A 29 -4.93 -0.17 4.13
C LEU A 29 -5.48 -1.04 5.25
N ARG A 30 -4.62 -1.58 6.12
CA ARG A 30 -5.05 -2.32 7.31
C ARG A 30 -5.93 -1.47 8.23
N LEU A 31 -5.51 -0.22 8.50
CA LEU A 31 -6.27 0.73 9.34
C LEU A 31 -7.60 1.13 8.70
N LEU A 32 -7.70 1.09 7.38
CA LEU A 32 -8.92 1.38 6.62
C LEU A 32 -9.82 0.14 6.40
N GLY A 33 -9.44 -1.03 6.91
CA GLY A 33 -10.22 -2.26 6.74
C GLY A 33 -10.03 -2.97 5.40
N TYR A 34 -8.90 -2.72 4.72
CA TYR A 34 -8.50 -3.37 3.46
C TYR A 34 -7.17 -4.13 3.63
N PRO A 35 -7.14 -5.22 4.43
CA PRO A 35 -5.88 -5.93 4.69
C PRO A 35 -5.27 -6.47 3.39
N LEU A 36 -3.95 -6.43 3.30
CA LEU A 36 -3.24 -6.95 2.14
C LEU A 36 -3.33 -8.49 2.07
N LYS A 37 -3.55 -8.98 0.85
CA LYS A 37 -3.31 -10.36 0.47
C LYS A 37 -1.89 -10.54 -0.07
N ARG A 38 -1.40 -9.55 -0.83
CA ARG A 38 -0.13 -9.67 -1.54
C ARG A 38 0.54 -8.31 -1.76
N VAL A 39 1.87 -8.34 -1.80
CA VAL A 39 2.74 -7.29 -2.35
C VAL A 39 3.64 -7.96 -3.38
N ALA A 40 3.73 -7.39 -4.57
CA ALA A 40 4.65 -7.80 -5.62
C ALA A 40 5.54 -6.61 -6.02
N ALA A 41 6.85 -6.80 -6.07
CA ALA A 41 7.77 -5.85 -6.68
C ALA A 41 8.13 -6.35 -8.08
N VAL A 42 8.02 -5.48 -9.07
CA VAL A 42 8.29 -5.81 -10.48
C VAL A 42 9.21 -4.78 -11.13
N ARG A 43 9.90 -5.22 -12.17
CA ARG A 43 10.74 -4.33 -13.00
C ARG A 43 9.89 -3.35 -13.81
N ASP A 44 10.50 -2.26 -14.25
CA ASP A 44 9.94 -1.28 -15.19
C ASP A 44 9.79 -1.87 -16.61
N ARG A 45 9.14 -3.03 -16.69
CA ARG A 45 8.80 -3.76 -17.92
C ARG A 45 7.30 -3.88 -18.05
N GLN A 46 6.79 -3.44 -19.20
CA GLN A 46 5.35 -3.43 -19.42
C GLN A 46 4.72 -4.82 -19.21
N GLU A 47 5.36 -5.88 -19.72
CA GLU A 47 4.89 -7.25 -19.59
C GLU A 47 4.81 -7.73 -18.14
N HIS A 48 5.79 -7.39 -17.29
CA HIS A 48 5.80 -7.79 -15.87
C HIS A 48 4.68 -7.07 -15.10
N ILE A 49 4.49 -5.78 -15.38
CA ILE A 49 3.43 -5.00 -14.73
C ILE A 49 2.04 -5.54 -15.14
N VAL A 50 1.85 -5.83 -16.44
CA VAL A 50 0.59 -6.38 -16.96
C VAL A 50 0.27 -7.74 -16.34
N GLU A 51 1.26 -8.62 -16.21
CA GLU A 51 1.09 -9.95 -15.62
C GLU A 51 0.58 -9.85 -14.17
N GLU A 52 1.22 -9.02 -13.34
CA GLU A 52 0.83 -8.88 -11.94
C GLU A 52 -0.52 -8.17 -11.79
N LEU A 53 -0.80 -7.15 -12.61
CA LEU A 53 -2.10 -6.48 -12.58
C LEU A 53 -3.24 -7.45 -12.96
N ARG A 54 -3.07 -8.26 -14.01
CA ARG A 54 -4.08 -9.26 -14.40
C ARG A 54 -4.32 -10.26 -13.29
N ARG A 55 -3.25 -10.80 -12.71
CA ARG A 55 -3.32 -11.74 -11.59
C ARG A 55 -4.14 -11.17 -10.41
N ASP A 56 -3.92 -9.90 -10.04
CA ASP A 56 -4.65 -9.28 -8.94
C ASP A 56 -6.09 -8.92 -9.33
N LEU A 57 -6.31 -8.47 -10.56
CA LEU A 57 -7.65 -8.13 -11.06
C LEU A 57 -8.54 -9.36 -11.30
N GLU A 58 -7.95 -10.54 -11.52
CA GLU A 58 -8.67 -11.82 -11.67
C GLU A 58 -8.90 -12.53 -10.33
N ASP A 59 -8.15 -12.19 -9.27
CA ASP A 59 -8.26 -12.84 -7.96
C ASP A 59 -9.56 -12.45 -7.25
N GLY A 60 -10.48 -13.40 -7.07
CA GLY A 60 -11.80 -13.18 -6.46
C GLY A 60 -11.80 -12.67 -5.02
N GLU A 61 -10.68 -12.74 -4.28
CA GLU A 61 -10.57 -12.21 -2.93
C GLU A 61 -10.07 -10.76 -2.87
N ILE A 62 -9.47 -10.24 -3.96
CA ILE A 62 -8.95 -8.88 -4.04
C ILE A 62 -10.02 -7.94 -4.59
N GLU A 63 -10.24 -6.84 -3.92
CA GLU A 63 -11.16 -5.76 -4.31
C GLU A 63 -10.41 -4.47 -4.68
N VAL A 64 -9.26 -4.23 -4.04
CA VAL A 64 -8.46 -3.02 -4.21
C VAL A 64 -7.06 -3.41 -4.64
N VAL A 65 -6.63 -2.87 -5.78
CA VAL A 65 -5.27 -3.03 -6.31
C VAL A 65 -4.61 -1.65 -6.35
N LEU A 66 -3.40 -1.54 -5.83
CA LEU A 66 -2.58 -0.33 -5.92
C LEU A 66 -1.34 -0.63 -6.75
N CYS A 67 -1.15 0.10 -7.84
CA CYS A 67 0.05 0.04 -8.68
C CYS A 67 0.86 1.32 -8.45
N CYS A 68 2.10 1.21 -7.97
CA CYS A 68 2.90 2.33 -7.50
C CYS A 68 4.26 2.38 -8.18
N GLY A 69 4.64 3.51 -8.76
CA GLY A 69 5.90 3.71 -9.48
C GLY A 69 5.74 3.80 -10.99
N GLY A 70 6.80 4.20 -11.70
CA GLY A 70 6.86 4.24 -13.16
C GLY A 70 5.89 5.22 -13.83
N LEU A 71 5.60 6.37 -13.20
CA LEU A 71 4.72 7.43 -13.73
C LEU A 71 5.45 8.72 -14.09
N GLY A 72 6.76 8.72 -14.04
CA GLY A 72 7.58 9.90 -14.33
C GLY A 72 7.73 10.20 -15.83
N PRO A 73 8.64 11.13 -16.16
CA PRO A 73 8.85 11.59 -17.53
C PRO A 73 9.86 10.76 -18.33
N THR A 74 10.49 9.75 -17.73
CA THR A 74 11.61 9.01 -18.34
C THR A 74 11.13 7.82 -19.18
N PRO A 75 11.94 7.28 -20.12
CA PRO A 75 11.52 6.20 -21.01
C PRO A 75 11.20 4.87 -20.30
N ASP A 76 11.74 4.64 -19.11
CA ASP A 76 11.47 3.52 -18.23
C ASP A 76 10.15 3.65 -17.45
N ASP A 77 9.58 4.85 -17.34
CA ASP A 77 8.25 5.06 -16.77
C ASP A 77 7.17 4.47 -17.70
N ARG A 78 6.74 3.23 -17.42
CA ARG A 78 5.86 2.44 -18.30
C ARG A 78 4.56 2.02 -17.66
N THR A 79 4.29 2.46 -16.44
CA THR A 79 3.13 1.98 -15.69
C THR A 79 1.81 2.34 -16.36
N PHE A 80 1.62 3.56 -16.83
CA PHE A 80 0.39 3.90 -17.57
C PHE A 80 0.25 3.13 -18.88
N ALA A 81 1.34 2.85 -19.59
CA ALA A 81 1.30 2.02 -20.80
C ALA A 81 0.91 0.56 -20.46
N ALA A 82 1.42 0.02 -19.35
CA ALA A 82 1.07 -1.30 -18.86
C ALA A 82 -0.40 -1.37 -18.42
N VAL A 83 -0.90 -0.37 -17.69
CA VAL A 83 -2.31 -0.29 -17.31
C VAL A 83 -3.21 -0.20 -18.56
N ALA A 84 -2.85 0.61 -19.55
CA ALA A 84 -3.56 0.71 -20.83
C ALA A 84 -3.65 -0.66 -21.52
N ALA A 85 -2.51 -1.37 -21.64
CA ALA A 85 -2.45 -2.71 -22.23
C ALA A 85 -3.23 -3.76 -21.42
N CYS A 86 -3.17 -3.69 -20.09
CA CYS A 86 -3.92 -4.58 -19.21
C CYS A 86 -5.42 -4.42 -19.37
N LEU A 87 -5.90 -3.18 -19.49
CA LEU A 87 -7.33 -2.84 -19.57
C LEU A 87 -7.87 -2.78 -20.99
N GLY A 88 -7.03 -2.96 -22.03
CA GLY A 88 -7.42 -2.81 -23.44
C GLY A 88 -7.85 -1.39 -23.79
N ARG A 89 -7.17 -0.38 -23.24
CA ARG A 89 -7.49 1.04 -23.41
C ARG A 89 -6.36 1.79 -24.11
N GLU A 90 -6.67 2.91 -24.74
CA GLU A 90 -5.68 3.79 -25.34
C GLU A 90 -5.13 4.78 -24.32
N LEU A 91 -3.90 5.27 -24.58
CA LEU A 91 -3.32 6.39 -23.83
C LEU A 91 -3.81 7.70 -24.44
N VAL A 92 -4.45 8.53 -23.65
CA VAL A 92 -4.96 9.84 -24.04
C VAL A 92 -4.36 10.94 -23.20
N ILE A 93 -4.15 12.12 -23.77
CA ILE A 93 -3.72 13.29 -23.01
C ILE A 93 -4.91 13.81 -22.22
N GLN A 94 -4.77 13.81 -20.88
CA GLN A 94 -5.77 14.40 -20.00
C GLN A 94 -5.58 15.91 -19.93
N PRO A 95 -6.56 16.71 -20.39
CA PRO A 95 -6.42 18.16 -20.50
C PRO A 95 -6.11 18.84 -19.15
N ASP A 96 -6.72 18.36 -18.07
CA ASP A 96 -6.51 18.93 -16.73
C ASP A 96 -5.12 18.66 -16.20
N VAL A 97 -4.59 17.46 -16.41
CA VAL A 97 -3.21 17.09 -16.03
C VAL A 97 -2.23 17.93 -16.84
N ARG A 98 -2.44 18.03 -18.15
CA ARG A 98 -1.62 18.88 -19.04
C ARG A 98 -1.58 20.33 -18.52
N ARG A 99 -2.73 20.95 -18.26
CA ARG A 99 -2.80 22.32 -17.75
C ARG A 99 -2.08 22.51 -16.41
N ARG A 100 -2.07 21.47 -15.56
CA ARG A 100 -1.34 21.50 -14.29
C ARG A 100 0.16 21.44 -14.50
N ILE A 101 0.61 20.57 -15.39
CA ILE A 101 2.04 20.47 -15.77
C ILE A 101 2.51 21.80 -16.36
N GLU A 102 1.78 22.38 -17.30
CA GLU A 102 2.09 23.68 -17.90
C GLU A 102 2.26 24.76 -16.81
N ARG A 103 1.30 24.86 -15.90
CA ARG A 103 1.38 25.82 -14.77
C ARG A 103 2.52 25.53 -13.81
N ARG A 104 2.89 24.27 -13.62
CA ARG A 104 4.02 23.89 -12.76
C ARG A 104 5.35 24.26 -13.39
N VAL A 105 5.54 23.94 -14.66
CA VAL A 105 6.74 24.32 -15.46
C VAL A 105 6.92 25.82 -15.48
N GLN A 106 5.85 26.58 -15.73
CA GLN A 106 5.87 28.04 -15.69
C GLN A 106 6.35 28.58 -14.34
N ARG A 107 5.78 28.08 -13.22
CA ARG A 107 6.22 28.51 -11.88
C ARG A 107 7.64 28.13 -11.54
N MET A 108 8.13 26.97 -12.02
CA MET A 108 9.52 26.56 -11.81
C MET A 108 10.49 27.46 -12.61
N HIS A 109 10.10 27.87 -13.83
CA HIS A 109 10.88 28.85 -14.61
C HIS A 109 10.89 30.21 -13.91
N GLU A 110 9.76 30.72 -13.47
CA GLU A 110 9.66 31.99 -12.72
C GLU A 110 10.50 31.97 -11.42
N ALA A 111 10.63 30.80 -10.80
CA ALA A 111 11.48 30.59 -9.62
C ALA A 111 12.97 30.37 -9.95
N GLY A 112 13.37 30.42 -11.22
CA GLY A 112 14.74 30.20 -11.66
C GLY A 112 15.25 28.77 -11.58
N LEU A 113 14.33 27.79 -11.47
CA LEU A 113 14.65 26.37 -11.39
C LEU A 113 14.73 25.71 -12.78
N LEU A 114 14.22 26.37 -13.81
CA LEU A 114 14.28 25.94 -15.20
C LEU A 114 14.71 27.10 -16.10
N ASP A 115 15.47 26.80 -17.14
CA ASP A 115 15.93 27.78 -18.11
C ASP A 115 14.82 28.27 -19.06
N SER A 116 13.78 27.47 -19.27
CA SER A 116 12.64 27.78 -20.13
C SER A 116 11.32 27.33 -19.47
N ALA A 117 10.23 28.04 -19.81
CA ALA A 117 8.86 27.66 -19.50
C ALA A 117 8.25 26.66 -20.52
N ASP A 118 9.06 26.15 -21.46
CA ASP A 118 8.57 25.23 -22.47
C ASP A 118 8.21 23.86 -21.87
N VAL A 119 7.03 23.38 -22.18
CA VAL A 119 6.58 22.05 -21.80
C VAL A 119 7.15 21.04 -22.79
N THR A 120 8.07 20.22 -22.32
CA THR A 120 8.73 19.21 -23.12
C THR A 120 7.83 18.00 -23.40
N GLU A 121 8.20 17.17 -24.38
CA GLU A 121 7.49 15.90 -24.60
C GLU A 121 7.58 14.98 -23.37
N ALA A 122 8.70 14.99 -22.65
CA ALA A 122 8.87 14.27 -21.40
C ALA A 122 7.83 14.69 -20.35
N ASN A 123 7.57 15.98 -20.22
CA ASN A 123 6.50 16.48 -19.35
C ASN A 123 5.11 16.01 -19.80
N LEU A 124 4.83 16.04 -21.11
CA LEU A 124 3.54 15.62 -21.67
C LEU A 124 3.29 14.11 -21.54
N ARG A 125 4.34 13.29 -21.44
CA ARG A 125 4.19 11.85 -21.13
C ARG A 125 3.41 11.62 -19.85
N MET A 126 3.67 12.40 -18.79
CA MET A 126 2.96 12.29 -17.53
C MET A 126 1.46 12.65 -17.64
N ALA A 127 1.06 13.38 -18.69
CA ALA A 127 -0.34 13.68 -18.97
C ALA A 127 -1.03 12.60 -19.83
N ARG A 128 -0.28 11.64 -20.39
CA ARG A 128 -0.85 10.52 -21.16
C ARG A 128 -1.22 9.39 -20.20
N ILE A 129 -2.50 9.28 -19.90
CA ILE A 129 -3.03 8.22 -19.04
C ILE A 129 -4.03 7.34 -19.80
N PRO A 130 -4.27 6.10 -19.39
CA PRO A 130 -5.28 5.24 -20.01
C PRO A 130 -6.66 5.90 -20.00
N ASP A 131 -7.35 5.84 -21.11
CA ASP A 131 -8.71 6.40 -21.22
C ASP A 131 -9.70 5.76 -20.24
N GLY A 132 -10.79 6.48 -19.91
CA GLY A 132 -11.86 6.01 -19.05
C GLY A 132 -11.45 5.84 -17.58
N ALA A 133 -10.52 6.63 -17.06
CA ALA A 133 -10.28 6.73 -15.62
C ALA A 133 -11.55 7.24 -14.91
N SER A 134 -11.95 6.55 -13.83
CA SER A 134 -13.09 6.96 -12.99
C SER A 134 -12.76 8.22 -12.17
N ALA A 135 -11.47 8.40 -11.80
CA ALA A 135 -10.94 9.62 -11.21
C ALA A 135 -9.48 9.83 -11.62
N VAL A 136 -9.05 11.10 -11.67
CA VAL A 136 -7.66 11.50 -11.88
C VAL A 136 -7.23 12.38 -10.71
N PHE A 137 -6.31 11.88 -9.89
CA PHE A 137 -5.90 12.49 -8.64
C PHE A 137 -4.86 13.59 -8.83
N HIS A 138 -4.95 14.58 -7.95
CA HIS A 138 -4.13 15.77 -7.99
C HIS A 138 -2.84 15.58 -7.20
N ASN A 139 -1.71 15.55 -7.91
CA ASN A 139 -0.42 15.60 -7.24
C ASN A 139 -0.06 17.06 -6.88
N ARG A 140 -0.30 17.44 -5.64
CA ARG A 140 0.06 18.79 -5.15
C ARG A 140 1.56 18.93 -4.87
N ARG A 141 2.28 17.81 -4.73
CA ARG A 141 3.70 17.76 -4.37
C ARG A 141 4.63 17.55 -5.55
N GLY A 142 4.09 17.03 -6.68
CA GLY A 142 4.85 16.75 -7.89
C GLY A 142 4.08 17.03 -9.16
N MET A 143 4.43 16.31 -10.25
CA MET A 143 3.81 16.47 -11.57
C MET A 143 3.05 15.24 -12.04
N ALA A 144 3.51 14.04 -11.70
CA ALA A 144 2.88 12.81 -12.11
C ALA A 144 1.51 12.66 -11.40
N PRO A 145 0.39 12.46 -12.13
CA PRO A 145 -0.93 12.27 -11.54
C PRO A 145 -1.06 10.88 -10.93
N GLY A 146 -2.07 10.69 -10.07
CA GLY A 146 -2.64 9.37 -9.82
C GLY A 146 -3.90 9.16 -10.64
N ALA A 147 -4.38 7.93 -10.74
CA ALA A 147 -5.62 7.58 -11.42
C ALA A 147 -6.34 6.42 -10.75
N LEU A 148 -7.67 6.39 -10.88
CA LEU A 148 -8.53 5.28 -10.47
C LEU A 148 -9.21 4.68 -11.70
N TYR A 149 -9.19 3.35 -11.77
CA TYR A 149 -9.97 2.58 -12.74
C TYR A 149 -10.88 1.59 -12.01
N GLU A 150 -12.14 1.56 -12.39
CA GLU A 150 -13.06 0.51 -11.98
C GLU A 150 -13.05 -0.61 -13.02
N VAL A 151 -12.73 -1.82 -12.58
CA VAL A 151 -12.54 -2.99 -13.43
C VAL A 151 -13.21 -4.20 -12.80
N ASN A 152 -14.29 -4.69 -13.41
CA ASN A 152 -15.01 -5.89 -12.93
C ASN A 152 -15.40 -5.83 -11.43
N GLY A 153 -15.85 -4.66 -10.98
CA GLY A 153 -16.21 -4.41 -9.58
C GLY A 153 -15.03 -4.20 -8.62
N LYS A 154 -13.81 -4.12 -9.15
CA LYS A 154 -12.58 -3.83 -8.39
C LYS A 154 -12.08 -2.42 -8.67
N ARG A 155 -11.31 -1.88 -7.75
CA ARG A 155 -10.69 -0.55 -7.84
C ARG A 155 -9.19 -0.70 -8.04
N LEU A 156 -8.69 -0.24 -9.18
CA LEU A 156 -7.27 -0.14 -9.48
C LEU A 156 -6.82 1.31 -9.31
N PHE A 157 -6.03 1.58 -8.28
CA PHE A 157 -5.38 2.85 -8.05
C PHE A 157 -3.96 2.81 -8.63
N VAL A 158 -3.63 3.81 -9.44
CA VAL A 158 -2.29 3.98 -10.02
C VAL A 158 -1.67 5.23 -9.42
N LEU A 159 -0.48 5.10 -8.83
CA LEU A 159 0.16 6.12 -8.00
C LEU A 159 1.62 6.35 -8.36
N PRO A 160 2.18 7.56 -8.18
CA PRO A 160 3.60 7.81 -8.39
C PRO A 160 4.48 7.01 -7.41
N GLY A 161 5.76 6.81 -7.80
CA GLY A 161 6.76 6.13 -6.97
C GLY A 161 7.34 7.00 -5.85
N VAL A 162 7.38 8.33 -6.03
CA VAL A 162 7.96 9.24 -5.02
C VAL A 162 7.11 9.22 -3.75
N PRO A 163 7.68 8.84 -2.58
CA PRO A 163 6.90 8.61 -1.36
C PRO A 163 6.07 9.81 -0.91
N LEU A 164 6.60 11.03 -1.04
CA LEU A 164 5.90 12.25 -0.66
C LEU A 164 4.68 12.51 -1.56
N GLU A 165 4.78 12.21 -2.84
CA GLU A 165 3.72 12.35 -3.82
C GLU A 165 2.61 11.31 -3.59
N LEU A 166 3.01 10.04 -3.50
CA LEU A 166 2.12 8.92 -3.23
C LEU A 166 1.30 9.14 -1.96
N LYS A 167 1.98 9.43 -0.84
CA LYS A 167 1.33 9.66 0.44
C LYS A 167 0.37 10.84 0.38
N GLY A 168 0.75 11.91 -0.32
CA GLY A 168 -0.10 13.07 -0.49
C GLY A 168 -1.39 12.76 -1.23
N ILE A 169 -1.31 12.11 -2.40
CA ILE A 169 -2.49 11.70 -3.17
C ILE A 169 -3.35 10.74 -2.35
N PHE A 170 -2.72 9.75 -1.70
CA PHE A 170 -3.45 8.75 -0.94
C PHE A 170 -4.25 9.35 0.22
N THR A 171 -3.62 10.18 1.05
CA THR A 171 -4.25 10.73 2.25
C THR A 171 -5.22 11.87 1.96
N GLU A 172 -4.99 12.64 0.90
CA GLU A 172 -5.81 13.83 0.59
C GLU A 172 -7.01 13.51 -0.30
N GLU A 173 -6.92 12.49 -1.15
CA GLU A 173 -7.96 12.19 -2.15
C GLU A 173 -8.47 10.74 -2.08
N ILE A 174 -7.58 9.73 -2.01
CA ILE A 174 -8.01 8.33 -2.08
C ILE A 174 -8.68 7.87 -0.79
N GLU A 175 -8.03 8.08 0.33
CA GLU A 175 -8.51 7.61 1.63
C GLU A 175 -9.89 8.17 1.98
N PRO A 176 -10.13 9.50 1.95
CA PRO A 176 -11.42 10.06 2.34
C PRO A 176 -12.56 9.76 1.36
N GLU A 177 -12.28 9.70 0.05
CA GLU A 177 -13.31 9.61 -0.97
C GLU A 177 -13.59 8.18 -1.45
N HIS A 178 -12.58 7.31 -1.40
CA HIS A 178 -12.68 5.98 -2.00
C HIS A 178 -12.48 4.81 -1.04
N LEU A 179 -11.83 5.01 0.11
CA LEU A 179 -11.51 3.92 1.05
C LEU A 179 -12.11 4.11 2.45
N ALA A 180 -12.85 5.19 2.69
CA ALA A 180 -13.51 5.43 3.97
C ALA A 180 -14.70 4.47 4.21
N GLY A 181 -15.08 4.30 5.48
CA GLY A 181 -16.33 3.65 5.89
C GLY A 181 -16.21 2.17 6.23
N ARG A 182 -15.04 1.54 6.10
CA ARG A 182 -14.82 0.17 6.60
C ARG A 182 -14.26 0.17 8.01
N ARG A 183 -14.55 -0.91 8.73
CA ARG A 183 -13.99 -1.15 10.05
C ARG A 183 -12.62 -1.82 9.91
N ALA A 184 -11.61 -1.24 10.54
CA ALA A 184 -10.30 -1.86 10.65
C ALA A 184 -10.37 -3.16 11.46
N ALA A 185 -9.56 -4.13 11.11
CA ALA A 185 -9.36 -5.31 11.94
C ALA A 185 -8.85 -4.90 13.33
N ALA A 186 -9.40 -5.55 14.35
CA ALA A 186 -8.98 -5.34 15.73
C ALA A 186 -7.61 -5.95 15.97
N VAL A 187 -6.77 -5.24 16.72
CA VAL A 187 -5.42 -5.68 17.08
C VAL A 187 -5.23 -5.55 18.58
N ARG A 188 -4.68 -6.59 19.21
CA ARG A 188 -4.14 -6.53 20.56
C ARG A 188 -2.73 -7.05 20.59
N GLU A 189 -1.84 -6.32 21.24
CA GLU A 189 -0.45 -6.70 21.43
C GLU A 189 -0.14 -6.90 22.92
N LEU A 190 0.52 -8.00 23.19
CA LEU A 190 1.09 -8.30 24.49
C LEU A 190 2.63 -8.29 24.32
N ARG A 191 3.30 -7.43 25.05
CA ARG A 191 4.76 -7.24 24.97
C ARG A 191 5.40 -7.86 26.18
N PHE A 192 6.42 -8.68 25.95
CA PHE A 192 7.18 -9.36 26.99
C PHE A 192 8.64 -8.93 26.91
N ASP A 193 9.35 -9.01 28.03
CA ASP A 193 10.80 -9.06 27.99
C ASP A 193 11.22 -10.28 27.18
N PHE A 194 12.40 -10.25 26.57
CA PHE A 194 12.84 -11.28 25.66
C PHE A 194 12.60 -12.67 26.26
N ALA A 195 11.70 -13.40 25.66
CA ALA A 195 11.32 -14.74 26.06
C ALA A 195 11.53 -15.71 24.89
N VAL A 196 11.82 -16.95 25.23
CA VAL A 196 11.96 -18.01 24.23
C VAL A 196 10.60 -18.27 23.59
N GLU A 197 10.45 -17.91 22.32
CA GLU A 197 9.21 -17.97 21.52
C GLU A 197 8.54 -19.37 21.59
N ALA A 198 9.33 -20.43 21.55
CA ALA A 198 8.85 -21.81 21.63
C ALA A 198 8.00 -22.10 22.87
N ARG A 199 8.12 -21.34 23.95
CA ARG A 199 7.29 -21.50 25.16
C ARG A 199 5.82 -21.13 24.93
N PHE A 200 5.53 -20.30 23.93
CA PHE A 200 4.19 -19.85 23.58
C PHE A 200 3.49 -20.81 22.60
N TYR A 201 4.25 -21.67 21.92
CA TYR A 201 3.75 -22.54 20.86
C TYR A 201 2.52 -23.38 21.26
N PRO A 202 2.50 -24.09 22.42
CA PRO A 202 1.33 -24.91 22.78
C PRO A 202 0.07 -24.06 22.95
N LEU A 203 0.20 -22.87 23.55
CA LEU A 203 -0.89 -21.96 23.77
C LEU A 203 -1.39 -21.32 22.46
N MET A 204 -0.47 -20.90 21.59
CA MET A 204 -0.82 -20.31 20.30
C MET A 204 -1.58 -21.32 19.42
N ARG A 205 -1.11 -22.58 19.39
CA ARG A 205 -1.80 -23.67 18.67
C ARG A 205 -3.20 -23.95 19.21
N GLU A 206 -3.37 -23.93 20.53
CA GLU A 206 -4.68 -24.09 21.17
C GLU A 206 -5.63 -22.94 20.76
N LEU A 207 -5.12 -21.70 20.80
CA LEU A 207 -5.90 -20.49 20.45
C LEU A 207 -6.27 -20.47 18.96
N GLU A 208 -5.38 -20.83 18.06
CA GLU A 208 -5.68 -20.96 16.63
C GLU A 208 -6.80 -21.98 16.37
N SER A 209 -6.79 -23.10 17.09
CA SER A 209 -7.80 -24.13 16.90
C SER A 209 -9.15 -23.76 17.50
N SER A 210 -9.17 -23.04 18.63
CA SER A 210 -10.40 -22.66 19.34
C SER A 210 -10.99 -21.34 18.85
N HIS A 211 -10.20 -20.47 18.22
CA HIS A 211 -10.61 -19.15 17.73
C HIS A 211 -10.10 -18.93 16.29
N PRO A 212 -10.63 -19.65 15.30
CA PRO A 212 -10.10 -19.65 13.93
C PRO A 212 -10.19 -18.30 13.22
N ASN A 213 -11.00 -17.37 13.74
CA ASN A 213 -11.13 -16.00 13.21
C ASN A 213 -10.10 -15.02 13.78
N VAL A 214 -9.28 -15.45 14.76
CA VAL A 214 -8.23 -14.62 15.37
C VAL A 214 -6.87 -15.22 15.10
N SER A 215 -6.07 -14.52 14.31
CA SER A 215 -4.67 -14.88 14.10
C SER A 215 -3.83 -14.47 15.31
N VAL A 216 -2.99 -15.38 15.79
CA VAL A 216 -2.07 -15.13 16.91
C VAL A 216 -0.64 -15.33 16.41
N GLY A 217 0.12 -14.24 16.28
CA GLY A 217 1.50 -14.25 15.81
C GLY A 217 2.51 -13.83 16.87
N SER A 218 3.73 -14.37 16.83
CA SER A 218 4.84 -13.96 17.68
C SER A 218 5.93 -13.25 16.87
N TYR A 219 6.46 -12.17 17.42
CA TYR A 219 7.41 -11.27 16.76
C TYR A 219 8.55 -10.91 17.71
N PRO A 220 9.64 -11.69 17.72
CA PRO A 220 10.82 -11.39 18.52
C PRO A 220 11.58 -10.20 17.90
N ASN A 221 11.99 -9.28 18.76
CA ASN A 221 12.89 -8.18 18.40
C ASN A 221 14.18 -8.31 19.24
N PHE A 222 15.27 -8.67 18.58
CA PHE A 222 16.56 -8.89 19.23
C PHE A 222 17.28 -7.59 19.62
N GLU A 223 16.98 -6.49 18.93
CA GLU A 223 17.58 -5.18 19.23
C GLU A 223 16.97 -4.58 20.50
N THR A 224 15.65 -4.57 20.61
CA THR A 224 14.93 -4.06 21.78
C THR A 224 14.81 -5.09 22.89
N LYS A 225 15.21 -6.34 22.65
CA LYS A 225 15.05 -7.48 23.55
C LYS A 225 13.59 -7.65 24.00
N GLU A 226 12.68 -7.55 23.05
CA GLU A 226 11.25 -7.73 23.28
C GLU A 226 10.71 -8.90 22.47
N LEU A 227 9.67 -9.55 22.99
CA LEU A 227 8.79 -10.43 22.26
C LEU A 227 7.39 -9.81 22.23
N VAL A 228 6.82 -9.61 21.05
CA VAL A 228 5.44 -9.15 20.87
C VAL A 228 4.60 -10.32 20.43
N ILE A 229 3.53 -10.64 21.19
CA ILE A 229 2.47 -11.52 20.73
C ILE A 229 1.31 -10.64 20.27
N ARG A 230 0.89 -10.82 19.02
CA ARG A 230 -0.17 -10.03 18.40
C ARG A 230 -1.37 -10.91 18.08
N CYS A 231 -2.55 -10.50 18.57
CA CYS A 231 -3.85 -11.04 18.19
C CYS A 231 -4.51 -10.11 17.18
N LEU A 232 -4.94 -10.63 16.04
CA LEU A 232 -5.54 -9.90 14.94
C LEU A 232 -6.80 -10.61 14.47
N GLY A 233 -7.93 -9.90 14.36
CA GLY A 233 -9.20 -10.43 13.86
C GLY A 233 -10.19 -9.32 13.50
N GLU A 234 -11.27 -9.68 12.83
CA GLU A 234 -12.30 -8.71 12.40
C GLU A 234 -13.20 -8.28 13.58
N GLU A 235 -13.52 -9.19 14.51
CA GLU A 235 -14.39 -8.92 15.64
C GLU A 235 -13.61 -8.52 16.90
N PRO A 236 -13.70 -7.26 17.38
CA PRO A 236 -12.93 -6.78 18.54
C PRO A 236 -13.19 -7.55 19.82
N ALA A 237 -14.42 -8.00 20.05
CA ALA A 237 -14.76 -8.75 21.27
C ALA A 237 -14.04 -10.11 21.30
N GLU A 238 -13.93 -10.78 20.14
CA GLU A 238 -13.23 -12.06 20.01
C GLU A 238 -11.70 -11.86 20.17
N VAL A 239 -11.14 -10.80 19.55
CA VAL A 239 -9.72 -10.46 19.72
C VAL A 239 -9.38 -10.13 21.16
N GLU A 240 -10.23 -9.39 21.87
CA GLU A 240 -10.04 -9.09 23.30
C GLU A 240 -10.11 -10.36 24.15
N ALA A 241 -11.09 -11.23 23.90
CA ALA A 241 -11.22 -12.50 24.62
C ALA A 241 -9.98 -13.39 24.46
N VAL A 242 -9.45 -13.50 23.24
CA VAL A 242 -8.22 -14.25 22.95
C VAL A 242 -7.01 -13.61 23.65
N ALA A 243 -6.88 -12.28 23.61
CA ALA A 243 -5.81 -11.57 24.30
C ALA A 243 -5.88 -11.77 25.83
N ASP A 244 -7.08 -11.82 26.41
CA ASP A 244 -7.29 -12.07 27.83
C ASP A 244 -6.96 -13.52 28.23
N ILE A 245 -7.32 -14.49 27.39
CA ILE A 245 -6.91 -15.89 27.59
C ILE A 245 -5.40 -15.99 27.57
N LEU A 246 -4.76 -15.40 26.56
CA LEU A 246 -3.30 -15.37 26.42
C LEU A 246 -2.66 -14.75 27.66
N ARG A 247 -3.13 -13.60 28.12
CA ARG A 247 -2.62 -12.89 29.31
C ARG A 247 -2.68 -13.73 30.56
N ARG A 248 -3.82 -14.40 30.84
CA ARG A 248 -4.00 -15.27 32.01
C ARG A 248 -3.13 -16.51 31.95
N ARG A 249 -3.05 -17.17 30.81
CA ARG A 249 -2.30 -18.41 30.63
C ARG A 249 -0.80 -18.17 30.74
N VAL A 250 -0.30 -17.06 30.18
CA VAL A 250 1.10 -16.67 30.26
C VAL A 250 1.50 -16.30 31.69
N ALA A 251 0.62 -15.65 32.44
CA ALA A 251 0.86 -15.36 33.87
C ALA A 251 1.01 -16.65 34.69
N ALA A 252 0.24 -17.71 34.38
CA ALA A 252 0.41 -19.02 35.01
C ALA A 252 1.75 -19.70 34.71
N LEU A 253 2.44 -19.30 33.62
CA LEU A 253 3.81 -19.74 33.28
C LEU A 253 4.90 -18.86 33.92
N GLY A 254 4.54 -17.94 34.82
CA GLY A 254 5.46 -17.02 35.50
C GLY A 254 5.95 -15.88 34.59
N MET A 255 5.28 -15.61 33.49
CA MET A 255 5.59 -14.52 32.58
C MET A 255 4.50 -13.45 32.63
N SER A 256 4.86 -12.17 32.74
CA SER A 256 3.91 -11.07 32.73
C SER A 256 4.19 -10.14 31.57
N PRO A 257 3.16 -9.72 30.80
CA PRO A 257 3.35 -8.70 29.80
C PRO A 257 3.82 -7.40 30.46
N ARG A 258 4.66 -6.64 29.75
CA ARG A 258 5.02 -5.28 30.16
C ARG A 258 3.76 -4.42 30.25
N GLN A 259 3.58 -3.68 31.32
CA GLN A 259 2.56 -2.63 31.37
C GLN A 259 2.96 -1.55 30.36
N ARG A 260 1.98 -1.09 29.53
CA ARG A 260 2.20 0.09 28.67
C ARG A 260 2.65 1.23 29.57
N ARG A 261 3.88 1.74 29.37
CA ARG A 261 4.16 3.11 29.77
C ARG A 261 3.39 3.99 28.80
N LEU A 262 2.37 4.67 29.30
CA LEU A 262 1.61 5.71 28.62
C LEU A 262 2.55 6.84 28.18
#